data_8a815de3534018063b31d0ce1e8785b4
#
_entry.id   8a815de3534018063b31d0ce1e8785b4
#
_cell.length_a   1.000
_cell.length_b   1.000
_cell.length_c   1.000
_cell.angle_alpha   90.00
_cell.angle_beta   90.00
_cell.angle_gamma   90.00
#
_symmetry.space_group_name_H-M   'P 1'
#
loop_
_entity.id
_entity.type
_entity.pdbx_description
1 polymer ?
#
loop_
_entity_poly.entity_id
_entity_poly.type
_entity_poly.pdbx_seq_one_letter_code
_entity_poly.pdbx_strand_id
1 'polypeptide(L)'
;QQNFLVYSGGTCNSRGSIEGHFLALTDFKSINKLFLPKWGKEEWPSAPQNIYAQDEKANNLFIFPNDIDTIYSYNQQKGAVYPFLFLDFHGDFLTKDKHPYGPGEDQEMSEIITKRKYIYSHYSFNQASGKLFFKLVGKREDFCSINLKNNVLYSFNRLFDNFMPISYNPFIGSDGKNLYVLVQEKELAEHYQNIKCTYPAIQRLLPALSPDGNSWILLTIEIKE
;
A
#
# COMPACT_ATOMS: atom_id res chain seq x y z
N GLN A 1 8.78 -1.92 -29.23
CA GLN A 1 7.39 -1.90 -28.76
C GLN A 1 7.42 -1.69 -27.26
N GLN A 2 6.70 -0.67 -26.77
CA GLN A 2 6.66 -0.36 -25.35
C GLN A 2 5.54 -1.16 -24.70
N ASN A 3 5.85 -1.93 -23.66
CA ASN A 3 4.88 -2.68 -22.89
C ASN A 3 4.63 -2.00 -21.54
N PHE A 4 3.39 -2.07 -21.08
CA PHE A 4 2.92 -1.50 -19.82
C PHE A 4 2.38 -2.63 -18.94
N LEU A 5 2.75 -2.63 -17.68
CA LEU A 5 2.15 -3.49 -16.70
C LEU A 5 0.95 -2.76 -16.07
N VAL A 6 -0.24 -3.31 -16.27
CA VAL A 6 -1.50 -2.71 -15.82
C VAL A 6 -2.10 -3.57 -14.72
N TYR A 7 -2.53 -2.91 -13.65
CA TYR A 7 -3.26 -3.55 -12.57
C TYR A 7 -4.78 -3.39 -12.78
N SER A 8 -5.49 -4.48 -12.70
CA SER A 8 -6.93 -4.52 -12.71
C SER A 8 -7.40 -4.65 -11.27
N GLY A 9 -7.50 -3.53 -10.56
CA GLY A 9 -8.07 -3.48 -9.22
C GLY A 9 -9.48 -4.08 -9.14
N GLY A 10 -9.92 -4.43 -7.94
CA GLY A 10 -11.11 -5.26 -7.71
C GLY A 10 -12.46 -4.75 -8.20
N THR A 11 -12.58 -3.54 -8.76
CA THR A 11 -13.91 -2.96 -8.89
C THR A 11 -14.37 -2.63 -10.30
N CYS A 12 -13.54 -2.61 -11.32
CA CYS A 12 -13.97 -1.80 -12.46
C CYS A 12 -14.01 -2.46 -13.82
N ASN A 13 -13.56 -3.66 -14.03
CA ASN A 13 -13.41 -4.17 -15.38
C ASN A 13 -13.89 -5.61 -15.58
N SER A 14 -15.09 -5.90 -15.07
CA SER A 14 -15.79 -7.16 -15.36
C SER A 14 -16.12 -7.38 -16.85
N ARG A 15 -15.82 -6.40 -17.71
CA ARG A 15 -16.13 -6.43 -19.15
C ARG A 15 -14.92 -6.25 -20.06
N GLY A 16 -13.74 -6.54 -19.59
CA GLY A 16 -12.54 -6.38 -20.39
C GLY A 16 -11.72 -7.65 -20.51
N SER A 17 -10.78 -7.62 -21.41
CA SER A 17 -9.83 -8.72 -21.69
C SER A 17 -8.86 -9.03 -20.54
N ILE A 18 -8.94 -8.32 -19.39
CA ILE A 18 -8.17 -8.57 -18.18
C ILE A 18 -8.99 -9.32 -17.12
N GLU A 19 -10.24 -9.66 -17.44
CA GLU A 19 -11.16 -10.37 -16.55
C GLU A 19 -10.49 -11.57 -15.89
N GLY A 20 -10.70 -11.73 -14.59
CA GLY A 20 -10.15 -12.84 -13.81
C GLY A 20 -8.66 -12.77 -13.47
N HIS A 21 -7.98 -11.64 -13.72
CA HIS A 21 -6.56 -11.47 -13.36
C HIS A 21 -6.28 -10.13 -12.71
N PHE A 22 -5.28 -10.09 -11.83
CA PHE A 22 -4.84 -8.85 -11.19
C PHE A 22 -3.95 -7.99 -12.09
N LEU A 23 -3.16 -8.61 -12.96
CA LEU A 23 -2.15 -7.93 -13.76
C LEU A 23 -2.21 -8.34 -15.22
N ALA A 24 -1.96 -7.38 -16.08
CA ALA A 24 -1.79 -7.60 -17.52
C ALA A 24 -0.57 -6.86 -18.05
N LEU A 25 0.16 -7.49 -18.95
CA LEU A 25 1.16 -6.84 -19.79
C LEU A 25 0.51 -6.48 -21.13
N THR A 26 0.52 -5.22 -21.50
CA THR A 26 -0.16 -4.70 -22.68
C THR A 26 0.67 -3.64 -23.40
N ASP A 27 0.47 -3.50 -24.71
CA ASP A 27 0.92 -2.37 -25.52
C ASP A 27 -0.21 -1.37 -25.81
N PHE A 28 -1.33 -1.46 -25.06
CA PHE A 28 -2.60 -0.75 -25.26
C PHE A 28 -3.37 -1.10 -26.54
N LYS A 29 -2.82 -1.93 -27.41
CA LYS A 29 -3.53 -2.46 -28.60
C LYS A 29 -3.98 -3.90 -28.37
N SER A 30 -3.18 -4.64 -27.59
CA SER A 30 -3.42 -6.04 -27.27
C SER A 30 -2.94 -6.36 -25.87
N ILE A 31 -3.54 -7.40 -25.27
CA ILE A 31 -3.01 -7.99 -24.04
C ILE A 31 -2.03 -9.06 -24.42
N ASN A 32 -0.78 -8.85 -24.04
CA ASN A 32 0.32 -9.76 -24.37
C ASN A 32 0.43 -10.90 -23.37
N LYS A 33 0.11 -10.64 -22.08
CA LYS A 33 0.19 -11.63 -21.02
C LYS A 33 -0.68 -11.24 -19.81
N LEU A 34 -1.25 -12.26 -19.17
CA LEU A 34 -2.00 -12.14 -17.93
C LEU A 34 -1.23 -12.78 -16.78
N PHE A 35 -1.34 -12.22 -15.58
CA PHE A 35 -0.68 -12.71 -14.38
C PHE A 35 -1.63 -12.65 -13.19
N LEU A 36 -1.39 -13.52 -12.22
CA LEU A 36 -2.07 -13.56 -10.94
C LEU A 36 -3.58 -13.65 -11.11
N PRO A 37 -4.11 -14.87 -11.33
CA PRO A 37 -5.55 -15.08 -11.43
C PRO A 37 -6.23 -14.65 -10.14
N LYS A 38 -7.33 -13.93 -10.28
CA LYS A 38 -8.18 -13.52 -9.16
C LYS A 38 -8.95 -14.72 -8.62
N TRP A 39 -9.32 -14.60 -7.37
CA TRP A 39 -10.26 -15.49 -6.71
C TRP A 39 -11.38 -14.64 -6.09
N GLY A 40 -12.62 -15.10 -6.19
CA GLY A 40 -13.80 -14.36 -5.71
C GLY A 40 -14.46 -13.50 -6.79
N LYS A 41 -15.59 -12.94 -6.43
CA LYS A 41 -16.30 -11.97 -7.27
C LYS A 41 -15.60 -10.61 -7.22
N GLU A 42 -15.71 -9.87 -8.30
CA GLU A 42 -14.86 -8.74 -8.64
C GLU A 42 -15.17 -7.42 -7.94
N GLU A 43 -16.15 -7.37 -7.04
CA GLU A 43 -16.76 -6.09 -6.63
C GLU A 43 -16.36 -5.58 -5.24
N TRP A 44 -15.28 -6.10 -4.68
CA TRP A 44 -14.87 -5.63 -3.36
C TRP A 44 -14.16 -4.28 -3.44
N PRO A 45 -14.58 -3.31 -2.61
CA PRO A 45 -14.03 -1.97 -2.62
C PRO A 45 -12.65 -1.91 -1.97
N SER A 46 -11.70 -2.62 -2.51
CA SER A 46 -10.30 -2.31 -2.24
C SER A 46 -9.87 -1.25 -3.23
N ALA A 47 -9.98 0.01 -2.86
CA ALA A 47 -9.40 1.08 -3.64
C ALA A 47 -7.89 0.89 -3.66
N PRO A 48 -7.30 0.45 -4.78
CA PRO A 48 -5.87 0.19 -4.85
C PRO A 48 -5.15 1.53 -4.83
N GLN A 49 -4.55 1.83 -3.72
CA GLN A 49 -3.64 2.95 -3.65
C GLN A 49 -2.24 2.42 -3.61
N ASN A 50 -1.53 2.64 -4.70
CA ASN A 50 -0.13 2.32 -4.87
C ASN A 50 0.26 0.90 -4.43
N ILE A 51 0.03 -0.06 -5.31
CA ILE A 51 0.46 -1.46 -5.13
C ILE A 51 1.87 -1.73 -5.69
N TYR A 52 2.50 -0.74 -6.27
CA TYR A 52 3.81 -0.85 -6.90
C TYR A 52 4.88 -0.12 -6.09
N ALA A 53 6.01 -0.77 -5.92
CA ALA A 53 7.21 -0.16 -5.39
C ALA A 53 8.40 -0.51 -6.29
N GLN A 54 9.14 0.49 -6.75
CA GLN A 54 10.27 0.28 -7.64
C GLN A 54 11.51 -0.11 -6.84
N ASP A 55 12.23 -1.13 -7.29
CA ASP A 55 13.56 -1.46 -6.79
C ASP A 55 14.53 -0.31 -7.10
N GLU A 56 15.29 0.14 -6.10
CA GLU A 56 16.32 1.17 -6.25
C GLU A 56 17.38 0.84 -7.31
N LYS A 57 17.57 -0.45 -7.57
CA LYS A 57 18.48 -0.94 -8.61
C LYS A 57 17.84 -1.00 -10.01
N ALA A 58 16.63 -0.46 -10.15
CA ALA A 58 15.90 -0.22 -11.40
C ALA A 58 15.58 -1.46 -12.26
N ASN A 59 15.85 -2.67 -11.84
CA ASN A 59 15.62 -3.87 -12.64
C ASN A 59 14.39 -4.67 -12.24
N ASN A 60 13.86 -4.46 -11.04
CA ASN A 60 12.68 -5.15 -10.54
C ASN A 60 11.64 -4.15 -10.04
N LEU A 61 10.39 -4.47 -10.30
CA LEU A 61 9.24 -3.78 -9.73
C LEU A 61 8.58 -4.72 -8.73
N PHE A 62 8.47 -4.30 -7.48
CA PHE A 62 7.70 -5.03 -6.49
C PHE A 62 6.21 -4.73 -6.66
N ILE A 63 5.40 -5.74 -6.47
CA ILE A 63 3.96 -5.67 -6.63
C ILE A 63 3.33 -6.34 -5.43
N PHE A 64 2.50 -5.60 -4.72
CA PHE A 64 1.72 -6.14 -3.63
C PHE A 64 0.23 -5.97 -3.97
N PRO A 65 -0.41 -6.98 -4.59
CA PRO A 65 -1.83 -6.92 -4.89
C PRO A 65 -2.65 -6.91 -3.60
N ASN A 66 -3.81 -6.28 -3.61
CA ASN A 66 -4.76 -6.41 -2.52
C ASN A 66 -5.27 -7.86 -2.42
N ASP A 67 -5.73 -8.23 -1.25
CA ASP A 67 -6.31 -9.56 -0.96
C ASP A 67 -5.33 -10.74 -1.16
N ILE A 68 -4.03 -10.46 -1.24
CA ILE A 68 -2.97 -11.47 -1.35
C ILE A 68 -1.89 -11.16 -0.32
N ASP A 69 -1.47 -12.19 0.42
CA ASP A 69 -0.42 -12.11 1.43
C ASP A 69 1.00 -12.28 0.86
N THR A 70 1.13 -12.20 -0.45
CA THR A 70 2.38 -12.40 -1.16
C THR A 70 2.77 -11.15 -1.95
N ILE A 71 3.98 -10.66 -1.72
CA ILE A 71 4.61 -9.65 -2.55
C ILE A 71 5.26 -10.36 -3.74
N TYR A 72 5.04 -9.83 -4.93
CA TYR A 72 5.61 -10.34 -6.18
C TYR A 72 6.70 -9.41 -6.69
N SER A 73 7.56 -9.93 -7.54
CA SER A 73 8.54 -9.16 -8.30
C SER A 73 8.29 -9.33 -9.80
N TYR A 74 8.22 -8.23 -10.52
CA TYR A 74 8.17 -8.24 -11.98
C TYR A 74 9.57 -7.98 -12.53
N ASN A 75 10.08 -8.95 -13.26
CA ASN A 75 11.34 -8.81 -13.98
C ASN A 75 11.06 -8.32 -15.39
N GLN A 76 11.43 -7.08 -15.68
CA GLN A 76 11.17 -6.43 -16.96
C GLN A 76 11.89 -7.13 -18.13
N GLN A 77 13.11 -7.63 -17.92
CA GLN A 77 13.88 -8.30 -18.98
C GLN A 77 13.25 -9.63 -19.38
N LYS A 78 12.69 -10.35 -18.43
CA LYS A 78 12.03 -11.65 -18.66
C LYS A 78 10.54 -11.51 -18.98
N GLY A 79 9.94 -10.34 -18.79
CA GLY A 79 8.50 -10.14 -18.92
C GLY A 79 7.70 -11.10 -18.05
N ALA A 80 8.13 -11.32 -16.80
CA ALA A 80 7.55 -12.32 -15.92
C ALA A 80 7.41 -11.84 -14.48
N VAL A 81 6.34 -12.30 -13.81
CA VAL A 81 6.03 -12.04 -12.40
C VAL A 81 6.35 -13.29 -11.61
N TYR A 82 7.06 -13.12 -10.50
CA TYR A 82 7.46 -14.19 -9.60
C TYR A 82 7.04 -13.85 -8.17
N PRO A 83 6.62 -14.84 -7.35
CA PRO A 83 6.48 -14.61 -5.92
C PRO A 83 7.86 -14.25 -5.34
N PHE A 84 7.90 -13.17 -4.56
CA PHE A 84 9.11 -12.66 -3.97
C PHE A 84 9.16 -12.91 -2.48
N LEU A 85 8.09 -12.57 -1.77
CA LEU A 85 8.02 -12.69 -0.32
C LEU A 85 6.59 -13.03 0.11
N PHE A 86 6.45 -14.08 0.90
CA PHE A 86 5.21 -14.44 1.58
C PHE A 86 5.17 -13.79 2.96
N LEU A 87 4.06 -13.12 3.28
CA LEU A 87 3.86 -12.44 4.55
C LEU A 87 2.97 -13.30 5.45
N ASP A 88 3.58 -13.92 6.46
CA ASP A 88 2.84 -14.67 7.46
C ASP A 88 2.23 -13.74 8.52
N PHE A 89 0.94 -13.53 8.44
CA PHE A 89 0.17 -12.80 9.44
C PHE A 89 -0.51 -13.72 10.47
N HIS A 90 0.00 -14.94 10.65
CA HIS A 90 -0.52 -15.93 11.61
C HIS A 90 -2.01 -16.20 11.48
N GLY A 91 -2.49 -16.27 10.24
CA GLY A 91 -3.89 -16.52 9.93
C GLY A 91 -4.81 -15.30 10.03
N ASP A 92 -4.29 -14.14 10.31
CA ASP A 92 -5.08 -12.89 10.36
C ASP A 92 -5.43 -12.35 8.97
N PHE A 93 -4.76 -12.80 7.91
CA PHE A 93 -5.04 -12.34 6.55
C PHE A 93 -6.27 -13.05 5.94
N LEU A 94 -7.05 -12.31 5.14
CA LEU A 94 -8.17 -12.86 4.38
C LEU A 94 -7.63 -13.61 3.17
N THR A 95 -7.48 -14.91 3.33
CA THR A 95 -6.98 -15.80 2.28
C THR A 95 -8.14 -16.38 1.47
N LYS A 96 -7.84 -17.00 0.34
CA LYS A 96 -8.82 -17.59 -0.56
C LYS A 96 -9.77 -18.57 0.14
N ASP A 97 -9.27 -19.37 1.06
CA ASP A 97 -10.03 -20.35 1.84
C ASP A 97 -10.96 -19.74 2.90
N LYS A 98 -10.75 -18.47 3.25
CA LYS A 98 -11.57 -17.68 4.20
C LYS A 98 -12.49 -16.70 3.50
N HIS A 99 -12.34 -16.54 2.20
CA HIS A 99 -13.18 -15.65 1.42
C HIS A 99 -14.55 -16.29 1.23
N PRO A 100 -15.64 -15.56 1.51
CA PRO A 100 -16.98 -16.09 1.29
C PRO A 100 -17.26 -16.28 -0.20
N TYR A 101 -17.92 -17.38 -0.53
CA TYR A 101 -18.34 -17.69 -1.88
C TYR A 101 -19.80 -18.17 -1.90
N GLY A 102 -20.56 -17.74 -2.89
CA GLY A 102 -21.91 -18.23 -3.13
C GLY A 102 -23.02 -17.33 -2.63
N PRO A 103 -24.24 -17.83 -2.47
CA PRO A 103 -25.38 -17.04 -2.01
C PRO A 103 -25.11 -16.42 -0.62
N GLY A 104 -25.27 -15.09 -0.51
CA GLY A 104 -24.98 -14.37 0.74
C GLY A 104 -23.54 -13.86 0.90
N GLU A 105 -22.67 -14.12 -0.07
CA GLU A 105 -21.28 -13.65 -0.10
C GLU A 105 -21.14 -12.16 0.24
N ASP A 106 -21.99 -11.31 -0.34
CA ASP A 106 -21.95 -9.85 -0.12
C ASP A 106 -22.21 -9.47 1.33
N GLN A 107 -23.18 -10.13 1.98
CA GLN A 107 -23.49 -9.89 3.38
C GLN A 107 -22.35 -10.36 4.29
N GLU A 108 -21.83 -11.54 4.05
CA GLU A 108 -20.73 -12.10 4.85
C GLU A 108 -19.45 -11.28 4.71
N MET A 109 -19.13 -10.82 3.51
CA MET A 109 -17.99 -9.95 3.28
C MET A 109 -18.18 -8.57 3.92
N SER A 110 -19.38 -8.00 3.83
CA SER A 110 -19.73 -6.77 4.55
C SER A 110 -19.52 -6.91 6.06
N GLU A 111 -19.84 -8.08 6.63
CA GLU A 111 -19.56 -8.37 8.04
C GLU A 111 -18.05 -8.49 8.33
N ILE A 112 -17.29 -9.13 7.46
CA ILE A 112 -15.82 -9.24 7.60
C ILE A 112 -15.20 -7.85 7.64
N ILE A 113 -15.59 -6.95 6.75
CA ILE A 113 -15.09 -5.59 6.67
C ILE A 113 -15.52 -4.78 7.89
N THR A 114 -16.83 -4.77 8.21
CA THR A 114 -17.40 -3.97 9.29
C THR A 114 -16.87 -4.39 10.66
N LYS A 115 -16.73 -5.70 10.89
CA LYS A 115 -16.21 -6.26 12.16
C LYS A 115 -14.69 -6.33 12.16
N ARG A 116 -14.01 -5.94 11.08
CA ARG A 116 -12.53 -6.00 10.94
C ARG A 116 -11.98 -7.38 11.31
N LYS A 117 -12.62 -8.42 10.82
CA LYS A 117 -12.32 -9.81 11.21
C LYS A 117 -10.95 -10.26 10.73
N TYR A 118 -10.52 -9.79 9.55
CA TYR A 118 -9.25 -10.11 8.92
C TYR A 118 -8.54 -8.85 8.42
N ILE A 119 -7.23 -8.98 8.13
CA ILE A 119 -6.52 -8.05 7.26
C ILE A 119 -6.96 -8.41 5.84
N TYR A 120 -7.55 -7.46 5.10
CA TYR A 120 -8.09 -7.73 3.78
C TYR A 120 -7.49 -6.84 2.69
N SER A 121 -6.69 -5.87 3.05
CA SER A 121 -6.05 -4.98 2.09
C SER A 121 -4.82 -4.29 2.70
N HIS A 122 -4.12 -3.56 1.86
CA HIS A 122 -3.05 -2.65 2.25
C HIS A 122 -3.05 -1.43 1.34
N TYR A 123 -2.33 -0.40 1.73
CA TYR A 123 -2.11 0.77 0.89
C TYR A 123 -0.75 1.43 1.17
N SER A 124 -0.41 2.43 0.34
CA SER A 124 0.86 3.17 0.46
C SER A 124 2.09 2.29 0.34
N PHE A 125 2.05 1.32 -0.58
CA PHE A 125 3.19 0.45 -0.83
C PHE A 125 4.32 1.23 -1.52
N ASN A 126 5.45 1.39 -0.83
CA ASN A 126 6.60 2.16 -1.29
C ASN A 126 7.90 1.45 -0.93
N GLN A 127 8.98 1.83 -1.62
CA GLN A 127 10.32 1.33 -1.33
C GLN A 127 11.25 2.52 -1.08
N ALA A 128 12.03 2.47 0.01
CA ALA A 128 13.09 3.41 0.30
C ALA A 128 14.19 2.76 1.13
N SER A 129 15.44 3.08 0.84
CA SER A 129 16.65 2.62 1.57
C SER A 129 16.64 1.11 1.84
N GLY A 130 16.36 0.30 0.80
CA GLY A 130 16.35 -1.17 0.90
C GLY A 130 15.23 -1.74 1.79
N LYS A 131 14.18 -0.97 2.04
CA LYS A 131 13.01 -1.40 2.81
C LYS A 131 11.73 -1.18 2.02
N LEU A 132 10.76 -2.07 2.17
CA LEU A 132 9.40 -1.89 1.69
C LEU A 132 8.54 -1.34 2.84
N PHE A 133 7.64 -0.43 2.52
CA PHE A 133 6.73 0.21 3.48
C PHE A 133 5.29 0.09 2.98
N PHE A 134 4.37 -0.18 3.87
CA PHE A 134 2.93 -0.22 3.59
C PHE A 134 2.12 -0.10 4.88
N LYS A 135 0.83 0.17 4.74
CA LYS A 135 -0.12 0.14 5.86
C LYS A 135 -1.15 -0.94 5.62
N LEU A 136 -1.42 -1.75 6.64
CA LEU A 136 -2.47 -2.78 6.62
C LEU A 136 -3.85 -2.17 6.83
N VAL A 137 -4.87 -2.85 6.31
CA VAL A 137 -6.28 -2.46 6.45
C VAL A 137 -7.09 -3.66 6.93
N GLY A 138 -7.93 -3.44 7.93
CA GLY A 138 -8.82 -4.46 8.47
C GLY A 138 -8.58 -4.71 9.96
N LYS A 139 -8.37 -5.95 10.35
CA LYS A 139 -8.14 -6.36 11.74
C LYS A 139 -6.99 -5.60 12.40
N ARG A 140 -5.99 -5.26 11.61
CA ARG A 140 -4.86 -4.40 12.00
C ARG A 140 -4.78 -3.21 11.06
N GLU A 141 -4.44 -2.07 11.61
CA GLU A 141 -4.13 -0.85 10.86
C GLU A 141 -2.67 -0.44 11.09
N ASP A 142 -1.81 -1.44 11.19
CA ASP A 142 -0.40 -1.24 11.48
C ASP A 142 0.32 -0.72 10.24
N PHE A 143 1.29 0.14 10.48
CA PHE A 143 2.34 0.40 9.51
C PHE A 143 3.33 -0.75 9.53
N CYS A 144 3.76 -1.16 8.36
CA CYS A 144 4.70 -2.23 8.21
C CYS A 144 5.94 -1.75 7.45
N SER A 145 7.10 -2.24 7.84
CA SER A 145 8.28 -2.16 7.02
C SER A 145 8.97 -3.51 6.92
N ILE A 146 9.42 -3.85 5.73
CA ILE A 146 10.19 -5.07 5.47
C ILE A 146 11.59 -4.66 5.06
N ASN A 147 12.57 -5.12 5.79
CA ASN A 147 13.97 -4.96 5.41
C ASN A 147 14.32 -6.03 4.36
N LEU A 148 14.60 -5.60 3.13
CA LEU A 148 14.90 -6.49 1.99
C LEU A 148 16.23 -7.23 2.15
N LYS A 149 17.11 -6.79 3.06
CA LYS A 149 18.41 -7.43 3.29
C LYS A 149 18.30 -8.71 4.12
N ASN A 150 17.34 -8.77 5.03
CA ASN A 150 17.18 -9.90 5.95
C ASN A 150 15.75 -10.46 6.01
N ASN A 151 14.82 -9.91 5.22
CA ASN A 151 13.41 -10.28 5.15
C ASN A 151 12.68 -10.19 6.50
N VAL A 152 13.09 -9.25 7.35
CA VAL A 152 12.43 -9.03 8.64
C VAL A 152 11.32 -8.03 8.46
N LEU A 153 10.10 -8.44 8.83
CA LEU A 153 8.91 -7.61 8.91
C LEU A 153 8.84 -6.94 10.29
N TYR A 154 8.76 -5.63 10.29
CA TYR A 154 8.44 -4.82 11.46
C TYR A 154 7.03 -4.28 11.32
N SER A 155 6.22 -4.41 12.36
CA SER A 155 4.88 -3.86 12.45
C SER A 155 4.82 -2.87 13.60
N PHE A 156 4.20 -1.72 13.39
CA PHE A 156 4.09 -0.67 14.39
C PHE A 156 2.77 0.10 14.20
N ASN A 157 2.09 0.37 15.30
CA ASN A 157 0.78 1.04 15.28
C ASN A 157 0.89 2.54 15.03
N ARG A 158 2.08 3.12 15.22
CA ARG A 158 2.35 4.53 14.94
C ARG A 158 3.69 4.64 14.24
N LEU A 159 3.73 5.40 13.17
CA LEU A 159 4.97 5.57 12.41
C LEU A 159 6.07 6.25 13.22
N PHE A 160 5.69 7.10 14.15
CA PHE A 160 6.61 7.82 15.03
C PHE A 160 5.85 8.21 16.29
N ASP A 161 6.27 7.73 17.45
CA ASP A 161 5.80 8.27 18.72
C ASP A 161 6.09 9.77 18.74
N ASN A 162 5.09 10.61 18.74
CA ASN A 162 5.16 12.09 18.74
C ASN A 162 5.46 12.78 17.39
N PHE A 163 5.58 12.06 16.28
CA PHE A 163 5.96 12.72 15.03
C PHE A 163 4.77 13.30 14.26
N MET A 164 3.66 12.58 14.12
CA MET A 164 2.51 13.07 13.36
C MET A 164 1.21 12.30 13.63
N PRO A 165 0.05 12.99 13.56
CA PRO A 165 -1.22 12.34 13.30
C PRO A 165 -1.19 11.91 11.83
N ILE A 166 -0.80 10.69 11.55
CA ILE A 166 -0.86 10.21 10.18
C ILE A 166 -2.27 9.72 9.94
N SER A 167 -3.02 10.53 9.21
CA SER A 167 -4.32 10.17 8.69
C SER A 167 -4.21 9.09 7.60
N TYR A 168 -5.26 8.77 6.94
CA TYR A 168 -5.50 7.59 6.13
C TYR A 168 -4.43 7.18 5.09
N ASN A 169 -3.60 8.09 4.59
CA ASN A 169 -2.58 7.79 3.56
C ASN A 169 -1.20 8.31 3.96
N PRO A 170 -0.40 7.56 4.70
CA PRO A 170 0.86 8.07 5.20
C PRO A 170 1.90 8.33 4.12
N PHE A 171 1.99 7.50 3.10
CA PHE A 171 3.02 7.63 2.06
C PHE A 171 2.40 7.81 0.69
N ILE A 172 2.66 8.94 0.07
CA ILE A 172 2.21 9.24 -1.28
C ILE A 172 3.24 8.84 -2.35
N GLY A 173 4.46 8.56 -1.94
CA GLY A 173 5.54 8.17 -2.83
C GLY A 173 6.89 8.04 -2.15
N SER A 174 7.90 7.68 -2.92
CA SER A 174 9.30 7.62 -2.52
C SER A 174 10.21 7.96 -3.69
N ASP A 175 11.47 8.29 -3.39
CA ASP A 175 12.55 8.48 -4.38
C ASP A 175 13.68 7.46 -4.23
N GLY A 176 13.40 6.35 -3.56
CA GLY A 176 14.38 5.32 -3.27
C GLY A 176 15.17 5.54 -1.98
N LYS A 177 15.26 6.75 -1.47
CA LYS A 177 15.93 7.11 -0.22
C LYS A 177 14.96 7.66 0.83
N ASN A 178 14.02 8.49 0.35
CA ASN A 178 13.06 9.19 1.19
C ASN A 178 11.66 8.67 0.95
N LEU A 179 10.81 8.78 1.98
CA LEU A 179 9.36 8.66 1.86
C LEU A 179 8.73 10.04 1.89
N TYR A 180 7.68 10.22 1.11
CA TYR A 180 6.91 11.45 1.03
C TYR A 180 5.56 11.28 1.69
N VAL A 181 5.21 12.23 2.57
CA VAL A 181 3.95 12.25 3.30
C VAL A 181 3.26 13.57 3.07
N LEU A 182 1.97 13.53 2.76
CA LEU A 182 1.15 14.72 2.62
C LEU A 182 0.27 14.86 3.86
N VAL A 183 0.37 16.02 4.54
CA VAL A 183 -0.36 16.30 5.78
C VAL A 183 -1.14 17.60 5.63
N GLN A 184 -2.37 17.65 6.14
CA GLN A 184 -3.09 18.90 6.19
C GLN A 184 -2.49 19.86 7.23
N GLU A 185 -2.42 21.12 6.89
CA GLU A 185 -1.87 22.17 7.77
C GLU A 185 -2.54 22.16 9.14
N LYS A 186 -3.87 22.12 9.18
CA LYS A 186 -4.65 22.07 10.42
C LYS A 186 -4.31 20.86 11.29
N GLU A 187 -4.15 19.67 10.68
CA GLU A 187 -3.82 18.44 11.42
C GLU A 187 -2.45 18.54 12.08
N LEU A 188 -1.49 19.14 11.37
CA LEU A 188 -0.16 19.36 11.90
C LEU A 188 -0.14 20.43 13.00
N ALA A 189 -0.88 21.52 12.81
CA ALA A 189 -1.04 22.57 13.81
C ALA A 189 -1.69 22.06 15.10
N GLU A 190 -2.83 21.36 14.98
CA GLU A 190 -3.55 20.79 16.11
C GLU A 190 -2.71 19.74 16.88
N HIS A 191 -1.98 18.89 16.16
CA HIS A 191 -1.12 17.89 16.79
C HIS A 191 -0.07 18.52 17.70
N TYR A 192 0.57 19.58 17.24
CA TYR A 192 1.65 20.23 18.00
C TYR A 192 1.20 21.31 18.96
N GLN A 193 -0.10 21.60 19.08
CA GLN A 193 -0.61 22.49 20.14
C GLN A 193 -0.33 21.92 21.54
N ASN A 194 -0.40 20.60 21.69
CA ASN A 194 -0.33 19.91 22.99
C ASN A 194 0.91 19.02 23.14
N ILE A 195 1.75 18.90 22.12
CA ILE A 195 2.91 18.02 22.09
C ILE A 195 4.14 18.82 21.73
N LYS A 196 5.19 18.70 22.53
CA LYS A 196 6.46 19.36 22.23
C LYS A 196 7.10 18.74 20.98
N CYS A 197 7.19 19.50 19.91
CA CYS A 197 7.88 19.09 18.70
C CYS A 197 9.39 18.99 18.94
N THR A 198 9.98 17.86 18.62
CA THR A 198 11.43 17.62 18.73
C THR A 198 12.16 17.70 17.38
N TYR A 199 11.44 17.90 16.30
CA TYR A 199 11.99 17.92 14.93
C TYR A 199 12.28 19.37 14.49
N PRO A 200 13.56 19.75 14.28
CA PRO A 200 13.92 21.15 13.97
C PRO A 200 13.26 21.71 12.71
N ALA A 201 13.02 20.86 11.70
CA ALA A 201 12.37 21.31 10.47
C ALA A 201 10.90 21.69 10.73
N ILE A 202 10.19 20.89 11.51
CA ILE A 202 8.79 21.14 11.87
C ILE A 202 8.70 22.33 12.86
N GLN A 203 9.61 22.41 13.84
CA GLN A 203 9.66 23.55 14.77
C GLN A 203 9.73 24.90 14.05
N ARG A 204 10.48 24.96 12.94
CA ARG A 204 10.56 26.18 12.12
C ARG A 204 9.28 26.49 11.37
N LEU A 205 8.50 25.47 11.05
CA LEU A 205 7.24 25.60 10.32
C LEU A 205 6.07 25.98 11.24
N LEU A 206 6.05 25.48 12.49
CA LEU A 206 4.94 25.65 13.42
C LEU A 206 4.42 27.08 13.58
N PRO A 207 5.28 28.13 13.65
CA PRO A 207 4.78 29.52 13.80
C PRO A 207 3.97 30.02 12.60
N ALA A 208 4.11 29.39 11.44
CA ALA A 208 3.40 29.74 10.21
C ALA A 208 2.14 28.90 9.99
N LEU A 209 1.89 27.88 10.82
CA LEU A 209 0.72 27.01 10.67
C LEU A 209 -0.52 27.60 11.33
N SER A 210 -1.66 27.43 10.69
CA SER A 210 -2.96 27.82 11.21
C SER A 210 -3.81 26.59 11.53
N PRO A 211 -4.47 26.53 12.71
CA PRO A 211 -5.46 25.49 13.01
C PRO A 211 -6.64 25.46 12.03
N ASP A 212 -6.93 26.60 11.40
CA ASP A 212 -7.96 26.73 10.36
C ASP A 212 -7.38 26.64 8.93
N GLY A 213 -6.09 26.33 8.81
CA GLY A 213 -5.39 26.25 7.53
C GLY A 213 -5.88 25.10 6.66
N ASN A 214 -6.07 25.38 5.37
CA ASN A 214 -6.51 24.39 4.38
C ASN A 214 -5.39 23.94 3.43
N SER A 215 -4.16 24.37 3.70
CA SER A 215 -3.01 23.99 2.87
C SER A 215 -2.56 22.56 3.12
N TRP A 216 -1.92 21.98 2.11
CA TRP A 216 -1.25 20.69 2.23
C TRP A 216 0.25 20.90 2.37
N ILE A 217 0.85 20.17 3.28
CA ILE A 217 2.27 20.20 3.58
C ILE A 217 2.89 18.90 3.15
N LEU A 218 3.87 18.97 2.26
CA LEU A 218 4.68 17.81 1.87
C LEU A 218 5.84 17.67 2.85
N LEU A 219 5.87 16.56 3.54
CA LEU A 219 6.97 16.16 4.40
C LEU A 219 7.84 15.12 3.73
N THR A 220 9.15 15.31 3.83
CA THR A 220 10.16 14.35 3.36
C THR A 220 10.77 13.65 4.57
N ILE A 221 10.66 12.33 4.59
CA ILE A 221 11.19 11.48 5.67
C ILE A 221 12.38 10.71 5.14
N GLU A 222 13.57 11.06 5.59
CA GLU A 222 14.77 10.31 5.27
C GLU A 222 14.80 8.98 6.04
N ILE A 223 14.89 7.88 5.31
CA ILE A 223 14.98 6.53 5.89
C ILE A 223 16.46 6.21 6.09
N LYS A 224 16.84 6.06 7.34
CA LYS A 224 18.19 5.60 7.70
C LYS A 224 18.29 4.09 7.55
N GLU A 225 19.44 3.64 7.07
CA GLU A 225 19.80 2.22 6.97
C GLU A 225 19.81 1.49 8.32
#